data_bdca008859b0f313bec3c40e9761e7a1
#
_entry.id   bdca008859b0f313bec3c40e9761e7a1
#
_cell.length_a   1.000
_cell.length_b   1.000
_cell.length_c   1.000
_cell.angle_alpha   90.00
_cell.angle_beta   90.00
_cell.angle_gamma   90.00
#
_symmetry.space_group_name_H-M   'P 1'
#
loop_
_entity.id
_entity.type
_entity.pdbx_description
1 polymer ?
#
loop_
_entity_poly.entity_id
_entity_poly.type
_entity_poly.pdbx_seq_one_letter_code
_entity_poly.pdbx_strand_id
1 'polypeptide(L)'
;MKKFILKILIILLSFNTALAQTATDFITDDCNGVSHSLFDSLNAGNVIVLAWVMPCGPCATYTLPAYSAVQSFATSHPDRVDFYLVDDYANTACPTLVNWGISNSMSINTAFSSSSISMSDYGSSGMPKVVVLGNANHSVFYNENDDKITFNGVQNAINNALLPVGVDDEIKSHINISVFPNPVKNILNVSCTSFESDNLTFDIVNILGKSIYSFTKKLSSSSNAFTKKIDVSQFDTGIYFLNVNSDFSYQSKKIILKD
;
A
#
# COMPACT_ATOMS: atom_id res chain seq x y z
N MET A 1 53.40 27.24 27.75
CA MET A 1 52.91 26.60 26.50
C MET A 1 51.82 25.62 26.90
N LYS A 2 50.55 26.03 26.74
CA LYS A 2 49.38 25.21 27.07
C LYS A 2 49.03 24.36 25.85
N LYS A 3 49.12 23.02 26.00
CA LYS A 3 48.67 22.08 24.94
C LYS A 3 47.16 22.02 24.92
N PHE A 4 46.55 22.52 23.86
CA PHE A 4 45.14 22.35 23.57
C PHE A 4 44.91 20.92 23.03
N ILE A 5 44.28 20.05 23.82
CA ILE A 5 43.84 18.72 23.36
C ILE A 5 42.43 18.89 22.77
N LEU A 6 42.37 18.90 21.43
CA LEU A 6 41.12 18.91 20.69
C LEU A 6 40.49 17.50 20.78
N LYS A 7 39.49 17.35 21.63
CA LYS A 7 38.69 16.12 21.68
C LYS A 7 37.71 16.14 20.48
N ILE A 8 38.03 15.41 19.41
CA ILE A 8 37.10 15.15 18.34
C ILE A 8 36.07 14.11 18.86
N LEU A 9 34.86 14.58 19.14
CA LEU A 9 33.72 13.76 19.49
C LEU A 9 33.16 13.21 18.16
N ILE A 10 33.54 11.98 17.80
CA ILE A 10 32.94 11.25 16.68
C ILE A 10 31.55 10.80 17.13
N ILE A 11 30.52 11.55 16.71
CA ILE A 11 29.12 11.11 16.83
C ILE A 11 28.92 10.04 15.76
N LEU A 12 28.98 8.77 16.17
CA LEU A 12 28.46 7.66 15.37
C LEU A 12 26.95 7.83 15.27
N LEU A 13 26.47 8.45 14.21
CA LEU A 13 25.07 8.32 13.78
C LEU A 13 24.87 6.87 13.37
N SER A 14 24.39 6.04 14.27
CA SER A 14 23.81 4.75 13.92
C SER A 14 22.55 5.03 13.11
N PHE A 15 22.67 4.96 11.79
CA PHE A 15 21.49 4.81 10.91
C PHE A 15 20.86 3.46 11.27
N ASN A 16 19.86 3.48 12.13
CA ASN A 16 18.94 2.37 12.24
C ASN A 16 18.14 2.36 10.92
N THR A 17 18.58 1.58 9.96
CA THR A 17 17.72 1.17 8.85
C THR A 17 16.63 0.31 9.48
N ALA A 18 15.46 0.89 9.71
CA ALA A 18 14.28 0.10 10.01
C ALA A 18 14.02 -0.77 8.78
N LEU A 19 14.50 -2.00 8.81
CA LEU A 19 14.09 -3.00 7.83
C LEU A 19 12.59 -3.20 8.04
N ALA A 20 11.80 -2.95 7.01
CA ALA A 20 10.39 -3.28 7.03
C ALA A 20 10.27 -4.78 7.32
N GLN A 21 9.44 -5.15 8.28
CA GLN A 21 9.18 -6.56 8.58
C GLN A 21 8.53 -7.20 7.34
N THR A 22 9.04 -8.36 6.94
CA THR A 22 8.47 -9.16 5.86
C THR A 22 7.63 -10.30 6.43
N ALA A 23 6.65 -10.76 5.66
CA ALA A 23 5.84 -11.92 6.00
C ALA A 23 6.68 -13.20 6.00
N THR A 24 6.28 -14.15 6.83
CA THR A 24 6.76 -15.54 6.78
C THR A 24 5.78 -16.35 5.94
N ASP A 25 6.29 -17.05 4.92
CA ASP A 25 5.45 -17.87 4.05
C ASP A 25 4.86 -19.08 4.75
N PHE A 26 3.69 -19.49 4.28
CA PHE A 26 3.10 -20.77 4.63
C PHE A 26 2.30 -21.36 3.47
N ILE A 27 2.24 -22.68 3.44
CA ILE A 27 1.31 -23.45 2.59
C ILE A 27 0.61 -24.43 3.53
N THR A 28 -0.71 -24.27 3.66
CA THR A 28 -1.52 -25.14 4.56
C THR A 28 -2.98 -25.12 4.15
N ASP A 29 -3.71 -26.16 4.52
CA ASP A 29 -5.14 -26.24 4.30
C ASP A 29 -5.90 -25.44 5.36
N ASP A 30 -6.97 -24.76 4.94
CA ASP A 30 -7.91 -24.13 5.87
C ASP A 30 -8.87 -25.16 6.51
N CYS A 31 -9.76 -24.69 7.36
CA CYS A 31 -10.75 -25.51 8.03
C CYS A 31 -11.80 -26.16 7.10
N ASN A 32 -11.84 -25.76 5.83
CA ASN A 32 -12.68 -26.36 4.80
C ASN A 32 -11.90 -27.36 3.90
N GLY A 33 -10.60 -27.54 4.16
CA GLY A 33 -9.71 -28.39 3.35
C GLY A 33 -9.25 -27.75 2.05
N VAL A 34 -9.34 -26.41 1.93
CA VAL A 34 -8.82 -25.66 0.80
C VAL A 34 -7.37 -25.26 1.11
N SER A 35 -6.46 -25.57 0.18
CA SER A 35 -5.05 -25.23 0.33
C SER A 35 -4.79 -23.76 -0.01
N HIS A 36 -4.07 -23.07 0.87
CA HIS A 36 -3.67 -21.68 0.71
C HIS A 36 -2.15 -21.56 0.74
N SER A 37 -1.60 -20.79 -0.20
CA SER A 37 -0.21 -20.33 -0.25
C SER A 37 -0.21 -18.83 -0.01
N LEU A 38 0.43 -18.37 1.07
CA LEU A 38 0.46 -16.96 1.42
C LEU A 38 1.17 -16.15 0.33
N PHE A 39 2.38 -16.56 -0.04
CA PHE A 39 3.16 -15.78 -1.00
C PHE A 39 2.55 -15.77 -2.40
N ASP A 40 1.90 -16.84 -2.83
CA ASP A 40 1.18 -16.84 -4.11
C ASP A 40 0.02 -15.82 -4.09
N SER A 41 -0.70 -15.73 -2.97
CA SER A 41 -1.77 -14.74 -2.79
C SER A 41 -1.23 -13.31 -2.82
N LEU A 42 -0.12 -13.03 -2.10
CA LEU A 42 0.52 -11.72 -2.08
C LEU A 42 1.11 -11.35 -3.45
N ASN A 43 1.73 -12.29 -4.15
CA ASN A 43 2.26 -12.10 -5.51
C ASN A 43 1.15 -11.84 -6.55
N ALA A 44 -0.04 -12.40 -6.34
CA ALA A 44 -1.24 -12.08 -7.13
C ALA A 44 -1.79 -10.67 -6.83
N GLY A 45 -1.20 -9.97 -5.86
CA GLY A 45 -1.57 -8.62 -5.47
C GLY A 45 -2.70 -8.55 -4.44
N ASN A 46 -3.03 -9.67 -3.78
CA ASN A 46 -3.99 -9.67 -2.70
C ASN A 46 -3.40 -9.11 -1.41
N VAL A 47 -4.27 -8.62 -0.55
CA VAL A 47 -3.95 -8.19 0.81
C VAL A 47 -4.56 -9.21 1.77
N ILE A 48 -3.73 -9.78 2.65
CA ILE A 48 -4.15 -10.78 3.62
C ILE A 48 -4.11 -10.17 5.01
N VAL A 49 -5.22 -10.25 5.72
CA VAL A 49 -5.34 -9.85 7.12
C VAL A 49 -5.40 -11.11 7.97
N LEU A 50 -4.29 -11.42 8.66
CA LEU A 50 -4.22 -12.50 9.63
C LEU A 50 -4.70 -12.03 10.99
N ALA A 51 -5.62 -12.75 11.60
CA ALA A 51 -6.12 -12.47 12.94
C ALA A 51 -6.00 -13.71 13.82
N TRP A 52 -4.99 -13.75 14.70
CA TRP A 52 -4.86 -14.82 15.68
C TRP A 52 -5.78 -14.56 16.87
N VAL A 53 -6.51 -15.59 17.25
CA VAL A 53 -7.45 -15.55 18.36
C VAL A 53 -7.35 -16.83 19.20
N MET A 54 -7.57 -16.66 20.50
CA MET A 54 -8.06 -17.72 21.34
C MET A 54 -9.59 -17.54 21.40
N PRO A 55 -10.40 -18.53 21.05
CA PRO A 55 -11.85 -18.38 21.02
C PRO A 55 -12.48 -18.02 22.38
N CYS A 56 -12.37 -16.75 22.77
CA CYS A 56 -12.88 -16.19 24.01
C CYS A 56 -13.58 -14.85 23.75
N GLY A 57 -14.36 -14.35 24.73
CA GLY A 57 -15.12 -13.11 24.59
C GLY A 57 -14.27 -11.86 24.34
N PRO A 58 -13.21 -11.59 25.12
CA PRO A 58 -12.35 -10.42 24.91
C PRO A 58 -11.68 -10.37 23.52
N CYS A 59 -11.31 -11.51 22.95
CA CYS A 59 -10.72 -11.56 21.62
C CYS A 59 -11.66 -11.00 20.54
N ALA A 60 -12.98 -11.25 20.66
CA ALA A 60 -13.95 -10.75 19.69
C ALA A 60 -14.01 -9.22 19.65
N THR A 61 -13.85 -8.56 20.79
CA THR A 61 -13.91 -7.09 20.91
C THR A 61 -12.90 -6.38 20.00
N TYR A 62 -11.69 -6.94 19.87
CA TYR A 62 -10.62 -6.32 19.07
C TYR A 62 -10.45 -6.96 17.69
N THR A 63 -10.94 -8.19 17.48
CA THR A 63 -10.91 -8.83 16.15
C THR A 63 -12.01 -8.29 15.24
N LEU A 64 -13.20 -7.99 15.76
CA LEU A 64 -14.32 -7.49 14.97
C LEU A 64 -14.03 -6.17 14.24
N PRO A 65 -13.35 -5.17 14.82
CA PRO A 65 -12.90 -3.98 14.09
C PRO A 65 -12.02 -4.31 12.88
N ALA A 66 -11.09 -5.27 13.02
CA ALA A 66 -10.23 -5.68 11.90
C ALA A 66 -11.04 -6.39 10.80
N TYR A 67 -11.93 -7.30 11.16
CA TYR A 67 -12.85 -7.92 10.21
C TYR A 67 -13.73 -6.89 9.50
N SER A 68 -14.29 -5.92 10.22
CA SER A 68 -15.11 -4.85 9.64
C SER A 68 -14.32 -3.97 8.68
N ALA A 69 -13.04 -3.72 8.95
CA ALA A 69 -12.15 -2.99 8.04
C ALA A 69 -11.97 -3.75 6.72
N VAL A 70 -11.77 -5.07 6.75
CA VAL A 70 -11.70 -5.91 5.54
C VAL A 70 -13.00 -5.83 4.75
N GLN A 71 -14.15 -5.96 5.43
CA GLN A 71 -15.47 -5.89 4.77
C GLN A 71 -15.73 -4.56 4.07
N SER A 72 -15.11 -3.45 4.52
CA SER A 72 -15.25 -2.15 3.88
C SER A 72 -14.67 -2.10 2.46
N PHE A 73 -13.83 -3.07 2.08
CA PHE A 73 -13.25 -3.17 0.74
C PHE A 73 -14.01 -4.12 -0.21
N ALA A 74 -15.02 -4.84 0.26
CA ALA A 74 -15.72 -5.86 -0.53
C ALA A 74 -16.32 -5.33 -1.84
N THR A 75 -16.75 -4.07 -1.88
CA THR A 75 -17.31 -3.44 -3.09
C THR A 75 -16.24 -2.79 -3.97
N SER A 76 -15.26 -2.12 -3.37
CA SER A 76 -14.23 -1.37 -4.11
C SER A 76 -13.10 -2.26 -4.64
N HIS A 77 -12.80 -3.34 -3.93
CA HIS A 77 -11.72 -4.29 -4.27
C HIS A 77 -12.21 -5.72 -4.08
N PRO A 78 -13.20 -6.17 -4.89
CA PRO A 78 -13.74 -7.52 -4.76
C PRO A 78 -12.62 -8.56 -4.94
N ASP A 79 -12.62 -9.56 -4.05
CA ASP A 79 -11.68 -10.69 -4.05
C ASP A 79 -10.19 -10.31 -3.96
N ARG A 80 -9.89 -9.09 -3.43
CA ARG A 80 -8.54 -8.57 -3.30
C ARG A 80 -8.08 -8.43 -1.84
N VAL A 81 -8.99 -8.48 -0.89
CA VAL A 81 -8.69 -8.32 0.54
C VAL A 81 -9.35 -9.45 1.30
N ASP A 82 -8.54 -10.34 1.85
CA ASP A 82 -8.99 -11.54 2.55
C ASP A 82 -8.74 -11.45 4.05
N PHE A 83 -9.69 -11.96 4.82
CA PHE A 83 -9.59 -12.10 6.27
C PHE A 83 -9.37 -13.56 6.63
N TYR A 84 -8.24 -13.88 7.26
CA TYR A 84 -7.86 -15.20 7.73
C TYR A 84 -7.94 -15.25 9.25
N LEU A 85 -8.90 -16.00 9.78
CA LEU A 85 -9.01 -16.27 11.20
C LEU A 85 -8.09 -17.43 11.58
N VAL A 86 -7.16 -17.19 12.50
CA VAL A 86 -6.13 -18.17 12.88
C VAL A 86 -6.24 -18.51 14.35
N ASP A 87 -6.22 -19.80 14.68
CA ASP A 87 -6.10 -20.27 16.07
C ASP A 87 -4.68 -20.01 16.60
N ASP A 88 -4.57 -19.52 17.82
CA ASP A 88 -3.31 -19.05 18.40
C ASP A 88 -2.24 -20.15 18.56
N TYR A 89 -2.63 -21.35 18.93
CA TYR A 89 -1.75 -22.49 19.16
C TYR A 89 -2.08 -23.73 18.32
N ALA A 90 -2.95 -23.59 17.33
CA ALA A 90 -3.41 -24.71 16.49
C ALA A 90 -3.98 -25.89 17.32
N ASN A 91 -4.66 -25.58 18.41
CA ASN A 91 -5.24 -26.56 19.32
C ASN A 91 -6.78 -26.49 19.43
N THR A 92 -7.39 -25.50 18.80
CA THR A 92 -8.85 -25.38 18.70
C THR A 92 -9.36 -26.13 17.47
N ALA A 93 -10.36 -26.99 17.66
CA ALA A 93 -10.97 -27.68 16.52
C ALA A 93 -11.62 -26.69 15.55
N CYS A 94 -11.44 -26.90 14.24
CA CYS A 94 -11.97 -26.07 13.17
C CYS A 94 -13.44 -25.66 13.33
N PRO A 95 -14.40 -26.57 13.63
CA PRO A 95 -15.79 -26.17 13.84
C PRO A 95 -15.96 -25.19 15.00
N THR A 96 -15.18 -25.33 16.06
CA THR A 96 -15.21 -24.43 17.23
C THR A 96 -14.71 -23.04 16.87
N LEU A 97 -13.60 -22.94 16.15
CA LEU A 97 -13.02 -21.68 15.68
C LEU A 97 -13.97 -20.92 14.75
N VAL A 98 -14.51 -21.60 13.75
CA VAL A 98 -15.46 -21.01 12.78
C VAL A 98 -16.75 -20.56 13.47
N ASN A 99 -17.34 -21.40 14.33
CA ASN A 99 -18.54 -21.06 15.07
C ASN A 99 -18.33 -19.89 16.03
N TRP A 100 -17.15 -19.79 16.64
CA TRP A 100 -16.80 -18.62 17.46
C TRP A 100 -16.85 -17.33 16.63
N GLY A 101 -16.24 -17.32 15.42
CA GLY A 101 -16.29 -16.17 14.52
C GLY A 101 -17.73 -15.78 14.16
N ILE A 102 -18.54 -16.75 13.72
CA ILE A 102 -19.95 -16.53 13.35
C ILE A 102 -20.76 -15.98 14.54
N SER A 103 -20.57 -16.55 15.74
CA SER A 103 -21.27 -16.11 16.96
C SER A 103 -20.90 -14.69 17.39
N ASN A 104 -19.76 -14.16 16.91
CA ASN A 104 -19.29 -12.81 17.15
C ASN A 104 -19.47 -11.89 15.92
N SER A 105 -20.46 -12.18 15.07
CA SER A 105 -20.84 -11.37 13.91
C SER A 105 -19.76 -11.27 12.82
N MET A 106 -18.89 -12.24 12.71
CA MET A 106 -17.92 -12.38 11.64
C MET A 106 -18.31 -13.57 10.75
N SER A 107 -18.63 -13.31 9.48
CA SER A 107 -18.83 -14.37 8.47
C SER A 107 -17.47 -14.89 8.03
N ILE A 108 -16.99 -15.97 8.68
CA ILE A 108 -15.66 -16.51 8.44
C ILE A 108 -15.69 -17.45 7.24
N ASN A 109 -15.02 -17.07 6.16
CA ASN A 109 -14.85 -17.89 4.97
C ASN A 109 -13.56 -18.74 5.04
N THR A 110 -12.51 -18.19 5.66
CA THR A 110 -11.18 -18.82 5.75
C THR A 110 -10.71 -18.82 7.20
N ALA A 111 -10.52 -20.00 7.77
CA ALA A 111 -10.02 -20.17 9.13
C ALA A 111 -8.94 -21.26 9.16
N PHE A 112 -7.96 -21.12 10.03
CA PHE A 112 -6.85 -22.04 10.18
C PHE A 112 -6.65 -22.45 11.63
N SER A 113 -6.59 -23.75 11.88
CA SER A 113 -6.05 -24.35 13.09
C SER A 113 -4.79 -25.13 12.71
N SER A 114 -3.74 -24.40 12.34
CA SER A 114 -2.50 -24.94 11.77
C SER A 114 -1.27 -24.31 12.40
N SER A 115 -0.33 -25.14 12.86
CA SER A 115 0.95 -24.69 13.41
C SER A 115 1.91 -24.09 12.35
N SER A 116 1.57 -24.19 11.06
CA SER A 116 2.33 -23.56 9.98
C SER A 116 2.16 -22.04 9.95
N ILE A 117 1.16 -21.49 10.66
CA ILE A 117 0.90 -20.05 10.72
C ILE A 117 1.17 -19.57 12.14
N SER A 118 2.41 -19.19 12.40
CA SER A 118 2.86 -18.83 13.75
C SER A 118 2.79 -17.33 14.02
N MET A 119 2.12 -16.95 15.12
CA MET A 119 2.10 -15.58 15.62
C MET A 119 3.50 -15.06 15.98
N SER A 120 4.41 -15.94 16.43
CA SER A 120 5.78 -15.56 16.84
C SER A 120 6.62 -15.05 15.68
N ASP A 121 6.27 -15.35 14.43
CA ASP A 121 6.95 -14.83 13.24
C ASP A 121 6.75 -13.32 13.09
N TYR A 122 5.75 -12.78 13.78
CA TYR A 122 5.41 -11.36 13.78
C TYR A 122 5.71 -10.67 15.12
N GLY A 123 6.65 -11.22 15.91
CA GLY A 123 7.16 -10.62 17.14
C GLY A 123 6.39 -11.04 18.39
N SER A 124 6.09 -10.09 19.29
CA SER A 124 5.48 -10.39 20.59
C SER A 124 4.13 -11.05 20.45
N SER A 125 3.89 -12.08 21.27
CA SER A 125 2.58 -12.72 21.42
C SER A 125 1.64 -11.78 22.18
N GLY A 126 0.37 -11.82 21.85
CA GLY A 126 -0.73 -11.09 22.49
C GLY A 126 -2.03 -11.46 21.80
N MET A 127 -3.14 -11.48 22.53
CA MET A 127 -4.43 -11.97 22.03
C MET A 127 -5.52 -10.93 22.17
N PRO A 128 -6.20 -10.62 21.04
CA PRO A 128 -5.92 -11.05 19.68
C PRO A 128 -4.68 -10.36 19.12
N LYS A 129 -4.12 -10.91 18.05
CA LYS A 129 -3.10 -10.26 17.23
C LYS A 129 -3.61 -10.11 15.80
N VAL A 130 -3.39 -8.94 15.21
CA VAL A 130 -3.76 -8.68 13.81
C VAL A 130 -2.55 -8.18 13.04
N VAL A 131 -2.35 -8.79 11.87
CA VAL A 131 -1.28 -8.43 10.93
C VAL A 131 -1.88 -8.22 9.54
N VAL A 132 -1.53 -7.12 8.87
CA VAL A 132 -1.89 -6.85 7.49
C VAL A 132 -0.68 -7.06 6.60
N LEU A 133 -0.81 -7.94 5.63
CA LEU A 133 0.23 -8.35 4.68
C LEU A 133 -0.18 -7.95 3.27
N GLY A 134 0.77 -7.53 2.47
CA GLY A 134 0.48 -7.16 1.09
C GLY A 134 1.73 -7.00 0.23
N ASN A 135 1.47 -6.75 -1.03
CA ASN A 135 2.38 -6.53 -2.14
C ASN A 135 3.39 -7.67 -2.42
N ALA A 136 4.03 -7.62 -3.60
CA ALA A 136 4.99 -8.63 -4.04
C ALA A 136 6.31 -8.67 -3.24
N ASN A 137 6.56 -7.67 -2.37
CA ASN A 137 7.69 -7.69 -1.43
C ASN A 137 7.31 -8.36 -0.10
N HIS A 138 6.10 -8.89 0.01
CA HIS A 138 5.57 -9.57 1.19
C HIS A 138 5.68 -8.72 2.46
N SER A 139 5.36 -7.43 2.34
CA SER A 139 5.55 -6.46 3.43
C SER A 139 4.47 -6.55 4.49
N VAL A 140 4.85 -6.26 5.74
CA VAL A 140 3.93 -6.10 6.87
C VAL A 140 3.54 -4.62 6.99
N PHE A 141 2.26 -4.31 6.80
CA PHE A 141 1.71 -2.95 6.88
C PHE A 141 1.09 -2.61 8.24
N TYR A 142 0.73 -3.64 9.00
CA TYR A 142 0.16 -3.52 10.33
C TYR A 142 0.52 -4.74 11.17
N ASN A 143 0.81 -4.52 12.45
CA ASN A 143 1.17 -5.59 13.37
C ASN A 143 0.89 -5.12 14.81
N GLU A 144 -0.30 -5.38 15.30
CA GLU A 144 -0.73 -4.92 16.62
C GLU A 144 -1.47 -6.01 17.40
N ASN A 145 -1.50 -5.84 18.72
CA ASN A 145 -2.14 -6.74 19.65
C ASN A 145 -3.20 -5.98 20.47
N ASP A 146 -4.19 -6.72 20.96
CA ASP A 146 -5.17 -6.30 21.96
C ASP A 146 -5.87 -4.96 21.61
N ASP A 147 -5.92 -4.03 22.51
CA ASP A 147 -6.60 -2.74 22.43
C ASP A 147 -5.99 -1.75 21.40
N LYS A 148 -4.82 -2.07 20.87
CA LYS A 148 -4.20 -1.31 19.78
C LYS A 148 -4.77 -1.64 18.41
N ILE A 149 -5.52 -2.73 18.30
CA ILE A 149 -6.20 -3.12 17.06
C ILE A 149 -7.40 -2.19 16.86
N THR A 150 -7.35 -1.37 15.80
CA THR A 150 -8.42 -0.43 15.48
C THR A 150 -8.88 -0.58 14.03
N PHE A 151 -10.16 -0.30 13.77
CA PHE A 151 -10.72 -0.26 12.42
C PHE A 151 -9.90 0.64 11.48
N ASN A 152 -9.64 1.88 11.90
CA ASN A 152 -8.90 2.84 11.07
C ASN A 152 -7.45 2.42 10.82
N GLY A 153 -6.79 1.82 11.83
CA GLY A 153 -5.42 1.31 11.68
C GLY A 153 -5.33 0.22 10.62
N VAL A 154 -6.21 -0.78 10.70
CA VAL A 154 -6.28 -1.87 9.73
C VAL A 154 -6.71 -1.35 8.34
N GLN A 155 -7.73 -0.48 8.25
CA GLN A 155 -8.19 0.09 7.00
C GLN A 155 -7.08 0.89 6.28
N ASN A 156 -6.34 1.72 7.01
CA ASN A 156 -5.22 2.48 6.46
C ASN A 156 -4.09 1.56 5.98
N ALA A 157 -3.82 0.49 6.73
CA ALA A 157 -2.81 -0.49 6.34
C ALA A 157 -3.21 -1.24 5.06
N ILE A 158 -4.48 -1.63 4.92
CA ILE A 158 -5.01 -2.25 3.70
C ILE A 158 -4.90 -1.28 2.52
N ASN A 159 -5.30 0.00 2.69
CA ASN A 159 -5.14 1.01 1.65
C ASN A 159 -3.68 1.12 1.19
N ASN A 160 -2.74 1.17 2.14
CA ASN A 160 -1.31 1.24 1.81
C ASN A 160 -0.81 -0.03 1.12
N ALA A 161 -1.30 -1.19 1.52
CA ALA A 161 -0.94 -2.48 0.92
C ALA A 161 -1.48 -2.65 -0.50
N LEU A 162 -2.62 -2.04 -0.80
CA LEU A 162 -3.23 -2.02 -2.13
C LEU A 162 -2.55 -1.03 -3.09
N LEU A 163 -1.74 -0.10 -2.56
CA LEU A 163 -0.98 0.80 -3.42
C LEU A 163 0.06 0.00 -4.21
N PRO A 164 0.20 0.24 -5.51
CA PRO A 164 1.20 -0.45 -6.31
C PRO A 164 2.60 -0.12 -5.78
N VAL A 165 3.36 -1.15 -5.43
CA VAL A 165 4.76 -1.01 -5.00
C VAL A 165 5.62 -0.94 -6.24
N GLY A 166 6.03 0.26 -6.56
CA GLY A 166 7.14 0.67 -7.38
C GLY A 166 7.51 -0.11 -8.63
N VAL A 167 7.66 0.64 -9.72
CA VAL A 167 8.42 0.40 -10.96
C VAL A 167 7.97 -0.84 -11.77
N ASP A 168 7.21 -0.55 -12.82
CA ASP A 168 6.95 -1.41 -13.98
C ASP A 168 5.99 -2.62 -13.82
N ASP A 169 4.88 -2.48 -13.09
CA ASP A 169 3.66 -3.08 -13.61
C ASP A 169 2.80 -1.95 -14.18
N GLU A 170 2.48 -2.06 -15.47
CA GLU A 170 1.53 -1.18 -16.13
C GLU A 170 0.22 -1.19 -15.32
N ILE A 171 0.11 -0.30 -14.32
CA ILE A 171 -1.19 0.27 -14.07
C ILE A 171 -1.57 0.74 -15.45
N LYS A 172 -2.56 0.14 -16.06
CA LYS A 172 -3.22 0.72 -17.22
C LYS A 172 -3.78 2.05 -16.74
N SER A 173 -2.86 3.00 -16.58
CA SER A 173 -3.21 4.37 -16.29
C SER A 173 -4.09 4.78 -17.44
N HIS A 174 -5.34 5.06 -17.15
CA HIS A 174 -6.28 5.57 -18.14
C HIS A 174 -5.77 6.90 -18.75
N ILE A 175 -4.65 7.42 -18.23
CA ILE A 175 -3.98 8.63 -18.66
C ILE A 175 -2.64 8.28 -19.31
N ASN A 176 -2.47 8.56 -20.60
CA ASN A 176 -1.21 8.50 -21.30
C ASN A 176 -0.66 9.91 -21.51
N ILE A 177 0.58 10.17 -21.05
CA ILE A 177 1.25 11.47 -21.18
C ILE A 177 2.52 11.31 -21.98
N SER A 178 2.72 12.20 -22.96
CA SER A 178 4.00 12.40 -23.61
C SER A 178 4.43 13.86 -23.53
N VAL A 179 5.72 14.08 -23.36
CA VAL A 179 6.35 15.41 -23.29
C VAL A 179 7.49 15.48 -24.30
N PHE A 180 7.49 16.51 -25.15
CA PHE A 180 8.53 16.67 -26.18
C PHE A 180 8.73 18.14 -26.58
N PRO A 181 9.95 18.54 -26.99
CA PRO A 181 11.17 17.75 -26.85
C PRO A 181 11.57 17.56 -25.39
N ASN A 182 12.33 16.52 -25.08
CA ASN A 182 12.92 16.33 -23.77
C ASN A 182 14.35 15.75 -23.97
N PRO A 183 15.41 16.53 -23.73
CA PRO A 183 15.47 17.85 -23.10
C PRO A 183 14.81 18.97 -23.92
N VAL A 184 14.27 19.96 -23.21
CA VAL A 184 13.57 21.12 -23.76
C VAL A 184 14.33 22.40 -23.45
N LYS A 185 14.26 23.39 -24.38
CA LYS A 185 14.85 24.73 -24.21
C LYS A 185 13.78 25.80 -23.94
N ASN A 186 12.83 25.97 -24.87
CA ASN A 186 11.88 27.08 -24.82
C ASN A 186 10.42 26.60 -24.71
N ILE A 187 9.99 25.68 -25.56
CA ILE A 187 8.61 25.24 -25.67
C ILE A 187 8.52 23.75 -25.41
N LEU A 188 7.82 23.41 -24.36
CA LEU A 188 7.44 22.04 -24.02
C LEU A 188 6.05 21.73 -24.60
N ASN A 189 5.96 20.68 -25.40
CA ASN A 189 4.66 20.16 -25.82
C ASN A 189 4.26 19.04 -24.85
N VAL A 190 3.09 19.16 -24.29
CA VAL A 190 2.46 18.13 -23.44
C VAL A 190 1.31 17.55 -24.23
N SER A 191 1.38 16.27 -24.57
CA SER A 191 0.28 15.53 -25.17
C SER A 191 -0.28 14.56 -24.12
N CYS A 192 -1.59 14.55 -24.00
CA CYS A 192 -2.28 13.68 -23.05
C CYS A 192 -3.47 13.00 -23.73
N THR A 193 -3.64 11.71 -23.48
CA THR A 193 -4.83 10.94 -23.80
C THR A 193 -5.38 10.30 -22.53
N SER A 194 -6.69 10.33 -22.36
CA SER A 194 -7.38 9.63 -21.27
C SER A 194 -8.59 8.90 -21.83
N PHE A 195 -8.88 7.72 -21.29
CA PHE A 195 -10.04 6.92 -21.73
C PHE A 195 -11.32 7.27 -20.96
N GLU A 196 -11.22 8.12 -19.96
CA GLU A 196 -12.35 8.57 -19.14
C GLU A 196 -12.56 10.08 -19.27
N SER A 197 -13.80 10.54 -19.00
CA SER A 197 -14.12 11.96 -18.96
C SER A 197 -13.78 12.54 -17.60
N ASP A 198 -12.54 12.98 -17.43
CA ASP A 198 -12.01 13.44 -16.15
C ASP A 198 -11.59 14.91 -16.16
N ASN A 199 -11.61 15.51 -14.98
CA ASN A 199 -10.88 16.73 -14.71
C ASN A 199 -9.43 16.39 -14.40
N LEU A 200 -8.53 16.68 -15.35
CA LEU A 200 -7.11 16.47 -15.17
C LEU A 200 -6.44 17.73 -14.65
N THR A 201 -5.68 17.59 -13.57
CA THR A 201 -4.79 18.64 -13.06
C THR A 201 -3.35 18.32 -13.44
N PHE A 202 -2.72 19.26 -14.13
CA PHE A 202 -1.34 19.21 -14.58
C PHE A 202 -0.50 20.15 -13.73
N ASP A 203 0.60 19.66 -13.17
CA ASP A 203 1.47 20.43 -12.29
C ASP A 203 2.94 20.15 -12.62
N ILE A 204 3.69 21.19 -13.01
CA ILE A 204 5.14 21.10 -13.20
C ILE A 204 5.79 21.51 -11.90
N VAL A 205 6.49 20.57 -11.29
CA VAL A 205 7.19 20.76 -10.01
C VAL A 205 8.70 20.62 -10.19
N ASN A 206 9.47 21.35 -9.39
CA ASN A 206 10.92 21.17 -9.31
C ASN A 206 11.28 19.95 -8.42
N ILE A 207 12.58 19.65 -8.30
CA ILE A 207 13.08 18.52 -7.50
C ILE A 207 12.76 18.62 -6.00
N LEU A 208 12.37 19.79 -5.49
CA LEU A 208 11.95 20.01 -4.11
C LEU A 208 10.42 19.90 -3.94
N GLY A 209 9.69 19.52 -5.01
CA GLY A 209 8.22 19.41 -5.00
C GLY A 209 7.48 20.75 -5.09
N LYS A 210 8.20 21.89 -5.27
CA LYS A 210 7.56 23.20 -5.43
C LYS A 210 6.91 23.29 -6.82
N SER A 211 5.61 23.60 -6.85
CA SER A 211 4.88 23.89 -8.08
C SER A 211 5.42 25.17 -8.74
N ILE A 212 5.76 25.09 -10.02
CA ILE A 212 6.24 26.17 -10.86
C ILE A 212 5.19 26.62 -11.87
N TYR A 213 4.37 25.66 -12.37
CA TYR A 213 3.32 25.93 -13.32
C TYR A 213 2.22 24.88 -13.17
N SER A 214 0.97 25.31 -13.14
CA SER A 214 -0.17 24.41 -13.03
C SER A 214 -1.33 24.83 -13.94
N PHE A 215 -2.10 23.84 -14.42
CA PHE A 215 -3.35 24.09 -15.13
C PHE A 215 -4.27 22.87 -15.03
N THR A 216 -5.56 23.10 -15.23
CA THR A 216 -6.59 22.04 -15.29
C THR A 216 -7.13 21.91 -16.70
N LYS A 217 -7.50 20.70 -17.09
CA LYS A 217 -8.17 20.39 -18.34
C LYS A 217 -9.26 19.35 -18.13
N LYS A 218 -10.48 19.70 -18.50
CA LYS A 218 -11.56 18.72 -18.57
C LYS A 218 -11.52 18.02 -19.93
N LEU A 219 -11.46 16.71 -19.91
CA LEU A 219 -11.62 15.85 -21.09
C LEU A 219 -13.07 15.37 -21.15
N SER A 220 -13.59 15.15 -22.36
CA SER A 220 -14.93 14.63 -22.58
C SER A 220 -14.85 13.30 -23.35
N SER A 221 -15.89 12.49 -23.23
CA SER A 221 -15.98 11.18 -23.93
C SER A 221 -15.85 11.29 -25.47
N SER A 222 -16.06 12.47 -26.04
CA SER A 222 -15.91 12.75 -27.47
C SER A 222 -14.54 13.29 -27.85
N SER A 223 -13.70 13.69 -26.88
CA SER A 223 -12.35 14.23 -27.10
C SER A 223 -11.45 13.84 -25.93
N ASN A 224 -10.95 12.63 -26.01
CA ASN A 224 -10.11 12.02 -24.98
C ASN A 224 -8.61 12.33 -25.15
N ALA A 225 -8.25 13.22 -26.06
CA ALA A 225 -6.87 13.62 -26.31
C ALA A 225 -6.74 15.15 -26.44
N PHE A 226 -5.63 15.71 -25.97
CA PHE A 226 -5.27 17.09 -26.25
C PHE A 226 -3.75 17.26 -26.26
N THR A 227 -3.31 18.37 -26.87
CA THR A 227 -1.92 18.83 -26.81
C THR A 227 -1.88 20.28 -26.35
N LYS A 228 -0.97 20.60 -25.42
CA LYS A 228 -0.72 21.95 -24.93
C LYS A 228 0.76 22.31 -25.09
N LYS A 229 1.01 23.51 -25.61
CA LYS A 229 2.35 24.11 -25.62
C LYS A 229 2.53 24.94 -24.36
N ILE A 230 3.62 24.75 -23.66
CA ILE A 230 4.00 25.47 -22.45
C ILE A 230 5.32 26.16 -22.72
N ASP A 231 5.36 27.49 -22.55
CA ASP A 231 6.61 28.25 -22.60
C ASP A 231 7.34 28.02 -21.26
N VAL A 232 8.51 27.41 -21.34
CA VAL A 232 9.39 27.11 -20.21
C VAL A 232 10.69 27.94 -20.25
N SER A 233 10.78 28.94 -21.13
CA SER A 233 11.97 29.77 -21.31
C SER A 233 12.33 30.59 -20.06
N GLN A 234 11.37 30.82 -19.17
CA GLN A 234 11.55 31.55 -17.91
C GLN A 234 11.87 30.63 -16.71
N PHE A 235 11.94 29.32 -16.92
CA PHE A 235 12.26 28.38 -15.85
C PHE A 235 13.79 28.17 -15.85
N ASP A 236 14.35 27.99 -14.65
CA ASP A 236 15.76 27.66 -14.48
C ASP A 236 16.09 26.32 -15.15
N THR A 237 17.32 26.18 -15.64
CA THR A 237 17.80 24.89 -16.14
C THR A 237 17.84 23.85 -15.05
N GLY A 238 17.42 22.61 -15.35
CA GLY A 238 17.36 21.56 -14.34
C GLY A 238 16.38 20.46 -14.65
N ILE A 239 16.12 19.65 -13.62
CA ILE A 239 15.17 18.54 -13.65
C ILE A 239 13.85 18.99 -13.02
N TYR A 240 12.77 18.71 -13.73
CA TYR A 240 11.39 18.94 -13.30
C TYR A 240 10.57 17.68 -13.50
N PHE A 241 9.39 17.65 -12.88
CA PHE A 241 8.41 16.58 -13.07
C PHE A 241 7.08 17.19 -13.48
N LEU A 242 6.49 16.69 -14.56
CA LEU A 242 5.09 16.94 -14.89
C LEU A 242 4.26 15.87 -14.21
N ASN A 243 3.49 16.27 -13.23
CA ASN A 243 2.53 15.45 -12.52
C ASN A 243 1.14 15.69 -13.13
N VAL A 244 0.41 14.62 -13.41
CA VAL A 244 -0.97 14.69 -13.90
C VAL A 244 -1.84 13.85 -13.02
N ASN A 245 -2.84 14.48 -12.42
CA ASN A 245 -3.78 13.88 -11.50
C ASN A 245 -5.19 13.91 -12.07
N SER A 246 -5.93 12.81 -11.91
CA SER A 246 -7.38 12.74 -11.98
C SER A 246 -7.94 12.23 -10.65
N ASP A 247 -9.24 12.07 -10.56
CA ASP A 247 -9.88 11.49 -9.36
C ASP A 247 -9.45 10.03 -9.12
N PHE A 248 -8.97 9.32 -10.17
CA PHE A 248 -8.69 7.88 -10.15
C PHE A 248 -7.29 7.50 -10.62
N SER A 249 -6.52 8.43 -11.16
CA SER A 249 -5.22 8.14 -11.78
C SER A 249 -4.19 9.23 -11.51
N TYR A 250 -2.95 8.82 -11.32
CA TYR A 250 -1.77 9.68 -11.22
C TYR A 250 -0.71 9.25 -12.21
N GLN A 251 -0.11 10.21 -12.90
CA GLN A 251 1.05 9.98 -13.77
C GLN A 251 2.09 11.08 -13.56
N SER A 252 3.36 10.69 -13.64
CA SER A 252 4.48 11.61 -13.58
C SER A 252 5.45 11.39 -14.74
N LYS A 253 5.94 12.49 -15.34
CA LYS A 253 6.96 12.46 -16.39
C LYS A 253 8.09 13.40 -16.06
N LYS A 254 9.31 12.90 -16.10
CA LYS A 254 10.53 13.70 -15.94
C LYS A 254 10.73 14.60 -17.14
N ILE A 255 11.03 15.88 -16.88
CA ILE A 255 11.38 16.92 -17.86
C ILE A 255 12.80 17.40 -17.56
N ILE A 256 13.60 17.59 -18.59
CA ILE A 256 14.95 18.15 -18.48
C ILE A 256 14.96 19.49 -19.24
N LEU A 257 15.14 20.59 -18.51
CA LEU A 257 15.35 21.91 -19.10
C LEU A 257 16.85 22.16 -19.28
N LYS A 258 17.21 22.63 -20.46
CA LYS A 258 18.58 23.00 -20.80
C LYS A 258 18.64 24.38 -21.48
N ASP A 259 19.82 24.99 -21.49
CA ASP A 259 20.11 26.23 -22.21
C ASP A 259 20.00 26.07 -23.72
#